data_96caf28ee2bba8e5cdbbdfa3fe8c0672
#
_entry.id   96caf28ee2bba8e5cdbbdfa3fe8c0672
#
_cell.length_a   1.000
_cell.length_b   1.000
_cell.length_c   1.000
_cell.angle_alpha   90.00
_cell.angle_beta   90.00
_cell.angle_gamma   90.00
#
_symmetry.space_group_name_H-M   'P 1'
#
loop_
_entity.id
_entity.type
_entity.pdbx_description
1 polymer ?
#
loop_
_entity_poly.entity_id
_entity_poly.type
_entity_poly.pdbx_seq_one_letter_code
_entity_poly.pdbx_strand_id
1 'polypeptide(L)'
;MAYQLNLNWPEFLEKYWQKQPVVLKNAFPNFVDPITPDELAGLAMEPEVDSRLVSHFNGKWQASNGPFEHFDDLGETGWSLLAQAVNHWHMPAAELVRPFRVLPDWRLDDLMISFSVPGGGVGPHIDQYDVFIIQGMGSRRWRVGDKLPMRQFCPHPALLHVDPFEPIIDEDLAPGDILYIPPGFPHDGFTHETALNYSVGFRGPNGRDLISSFADYALENDLGGEHYSDPDLTCREHPGRVEQYELDRIRQMMIAMIGKPEDFTKWFGSFVSTPRHELDIAAAEPPYAPEEVLDALQGGETLSRLSGLRVLNVNGSFFINSEQLETVDAKAADALCRYTELGQAELGDALNNPAFVEELTGLINQGYWYFDE
;
A
#
# COMPACT_ATOMS: atom_id res chain seq x y z
N MET A 1 4.13 20.43 -6.83
CA MET A 1 4.90 20.29 -8.12
C MET A 1 4.59 18.90 -8.66
N ALA A 2 4.10 18.72 -9.88
CA ALA A 2 3.78 17.40 -10.41
C ALA A 2 5.07 16.64 -10.79
N TYR A 3 5.28 15.47 -10.21
CA TYR A 3 6.39 14.59 -10.56
C TYR A 3 6.12 13.92 -11.92
N GLN A 4 7.09 13.96 -12.81
CA GLN A 4 7.00 13.33 -14.11
C GLN A 4 7.92 12.11 -14.17
N LEU A 5 7.33 10.91 -14.18
CA LEU A 5 8.05 9.66 -14.32
C LEU A 5 8.28 9.33 -15.80
N ASN A 6 9.53 9.27 -16.21
CA ASN A 6 9.93 8.90 -17.58
C ASN A 6 10.15 7.37 -17.67
N LEU A 7 9.04 6.62 -17.76
CA LEU A 7 9.03 5.17 -17.79
C LEU A 7 8.10 4.67 -18.92
N ASN A 8 8.60 3.75 -19.74
CA ASN A 8 7.76 3.02 -20.69
C ASN A 8 7.04 1.87 -19.95
N TRP A 9 5.84 2.14 -19.45
CA TRP A 9 5.06 1.19 -18.68
C TRP A 9 4.78 -0.15 -19.38
N PRO A 10 4.36 -0.20 -20.68
CA PRO A 10 4.16 -1.46 -21.39
C PRO A 10 5.42 -2.33 -21.41
N GLU A 11 6.56 -1.75 -21.74
CA GLU A 11 7.85 -2.46 -21.76
C GLU A 11 8.28 -2.91 -20.36
N PHE A 12 8.08 -2.04 -19.34
CA PHE A 12 8.40 -2.38 -17.96
C PHE A 12 7.57 -3.56 -17.47
N LEU A 13 6.25 -3.54 -17.68
CA LEU A 13 5.35 -4.64 -17.27
C LEU A 13 5.67 -5.94 -17.99
N GLU A 14 6.04 -5.87 -19.27
CA GLU A 14 6.43 -7.06 -20.04
C GLU A 14 7.73 -7.67 -19.54
N LYS A 15 8.75 -6.85 -19.23
CA LYS A 15 10.12 -7.35 -18.96
C LYS A 15 10.43 -7.52 -17.49
N TYR A 16 9.96 -6.63 -16.62
CA TYR A 16 10.47 -6.49 -15.27
C TYR A 16 9.43 -6.79 -14.17
N TRP A 17 8.17 -6.37 -14.35
CA TRP A 17 7.16 -6.52 -13.31
C TRP A 17 6.99 -7.97 -12.84
N GLN A 18 7.29 -8.22 -11.55
CA GLN A 18 7.30 -9.53 -10.90
C GLN A 18 8.21 -10.59 -11.54
N LYS A 19 9.20 -10.17 -12.31
CA LYS A 19 10.11 -11.06 -13.06
C LYS A 19 11.57 -10.87 -12.66
N GLN A 20 12.08 -9.64 -12.71
CA GLN A 20 13.47 -9.34 -12.42
C GLN A 20 13.68 -7.89 -11.97
N PRO A 21 14.69 -7.62 -11.13
CA PRO A 21 15.02 -6.27 -10.71
C PRO A 21 15.66 -5.47 -11.85
N VAL A 22 15.51 -4.13 -11.77
CA VAL A 22 16.12 -3.23 -12.75
C VAL A 22 16.41 -1.86 -12.14
N VAL A 23 17.51 -1.26 -12.57
CA VAL A 23 17.84 0.15 -12.30
C VAL A 23 17.37 0.99 -13.49
N LEU A 24 16.57 2.01 -13.22
CA LEU A 24 16.04 2.96 -14.17
C LEU A 24 16.73 4.32 -13.92
N LYS A 25 17.74 4.63 -14.73
CA LYS A 25 18.52 5.86 -14.58
C LYS A 25 17.73 7.08 -15.01
N ASN A 26 17.80 8.16 -14.19
CA ASN A 26 17.13 9.43 -14.43
C ASN A 26 15.63 9.27 -14.77
N ALA A 27 14.97 8.36 -14.04
CA ALA A 27 13.55 8.07 -14.23
C ALA A 27 12.66 9.25 -13.80
N PHE A 28 13.09 10.03 -12.80
CA PHE A 28 12.55 11.34 -12.46
C PHE A 28 13.55 12.44 -12.82
N PRO A 29 13.47 13.03 -14.02
CA PRO A 29 14.37 14.12 -14.39
C PRO A 29 14.22 15.33 -13.46
N ASN A 30 15.35 15.91 -13.04
CA ASN A 30 15.38 17.06 -12.13
C ASN A 30 14.61 16.79 -10.81
N PHE A 31 14.79 15.63 -10.24
CA PHE A 31 14.13 15.23 -9.00
C PHE A 31 14.42 16.24 -7.88
N VAL A 32 13.37 16.62 -7.17
CA VAL A 32 13.44 17.47 -5.97
C VAL A 32 12.76 16.71 -4.86
N ASP A 33 13.41 16.59 -3.71
CA ASP A 33 12.84 15.94 -2.55
C ASP A 33 11.56 16.64 -2.10
N PRO A 34 10.43 15.90 -1.93
CA PRO A 34 9.18 16.49 -1.46
C PRO A 34 9.20 16.84 0.04
N ILE A 35 10.12 16.28 0.78
CA ILE A 35 10.23 16.39 2.24
C ILE A 35 11.69 16.60 2.63
N THR A 36 11.93 17.40 3.64
CA THR A 36 13.25 17.56 4.25
C THR A 36 13.51 16.51 5.33
N PRO A 37 14.78 16.26 5.70
CA PRO A 37 15.10 15.38 6.84
C PRO A 37 14.45 15.82 8.15
N ASP A 38 14.32 17.11 8.40
CA ASP A 38 13.74 17.67 9.63
C ASP A 38 12.21 17.42 9.67
N GLU A 39 11.52 17.58 8.53
CA GLU A 39 10.09 17.24 8.43
C GLU A 39 9.85 15.73 8.61
N LEU A 40 10.72 14.88 8.04
CA LEU A 40 10.63 13.43 8.25
C LEU A 40 10.87 13.06 9.72
N ALA A 41 11.82 13.71 10.39
CA ALA A 41 12.06 13.54 11.82
C ALA A 41 10.85 13.99 12.64
N GLY A 42 10.22 15.11 12.27
CA GLY A 42 8.98 15.59 12.88
C GLY A 42 7.85 14.55 12.78
N LEU A 43 7.62 13.99 11.58
CA LEU A 43 6.64 12.91 11.41
C LEU A 43 6.94 11.67 12.26
N ALA A 44 8.21 11.32 12.43
CA ALA A 44 8.60 10.17 13.26
C ALA A 44 8.43 10.41 14.78
N MET A 45 8.11 11.62 15.21
CA MET A 45 7.75 11.98 16.58
C MET A 45 6.24 11.87 16.85
N GLU A 46 5.42 11.77 15.80
CA GLU A 46 3.96 11.64 15.93
C GLU A 46 3.57 10.18 16.21
N PRO A 47 2.66 9.94 17.18
CA PRO A 47 2.26 8.60 17.58
C PRO A 47 1.48 7.84 16.50
N GLU A 48 0.85 8.52 15.57
CA GLU A 48 0.07 7.97 14.47
C GLU A 48 0.96 7.48 13.32
N VAL A 49 2.22 7.94 13.26
CA VAL A 49 3.17 7.60 12.20
C VAL A 49 4.00 6.38 12.59
N ASP A 50 3.82 5.28 11.87
CA ASP A 50 4.68 4.10 12.07
C ASP A 50 6.10 4.40 11.62
N SER A 51 7.01 4.55 12.59
CA SER A 51 8.40 4.91 12.36
C SER A 51 9.37 3.97 13.05
N ARG A 52 10.58 3.85 12.50
CA ARG A 52 11.62 2.97 13.01
C ARG A 52 13.00 3.57 12.85
N LEU A 53 13.80 3.48 13.89
CA LEU A 53 15.23 3.76 13.86
C LEU A 53 15.99 2.45 13.83
N VAL A 54 16.87 2.28 12.84
CA VAL A 54 17.77 1.12 12.72
C VAL A 54 19.20 1.61 12.79
N SER A 55 20.02 0.96 13.59
CA SER A 55 21.45 1.29 13.69
C SER A 55 22.34 0.05 13.69
N HIS A 56 23.57 0.23 13.18
CA HIS A 56 24.58 -0.82 13.11
C HIS A 56 25.93 -0.27 13.57
N PHE A 57 26.32 -0.62 14.79
CA PHE A 57 27.59 -0.22 15.38
C PHE A 57 28.37 -1.42 15.89
N ASN A 58 29.67 -1.47 15.57
CA ASN A 58 30.58 -2.52 16.04
C ASN A 58 30.04 -3.95 15.80
N GLY A 59 29.40 -4.17 14.65
CA GLY A 59 28.83 -5.48 14.28
C GLY A 59 27.52 -5.82 14.96
N LYS A 60 26.92 -4.89 15.72
CA LYS A 60 25.65 -5.09 16.40
C LYS A 60 24.53 -4.27 15.75
N TRP A 61 23.45 -4.93 15.42
CA TRP A 61 22.21 -4.32 14.94
C TRP A 61 21.30 -3.98 16.10
N GLN A 62 20.68 -2.80 16.04
CA GLN A 62 19.63 -2.35 16.92
C GLN A 62 18.48 -1.78 16.10
N ALA A 63 17.26 -1.91 16.62
CA ALA A 63 16.09 -1.30 16.04
C ALA A 63 15.13 -0.87 17.16
N SER A 64 14.57 0.31 17.05
CA SER A 64 13.53 0.83 17.94
C SER A 64 12.42 1.44 17.11
N ASN A 65 11.18 1.30 17.60
CA ASN A 65 10.02 1.92 16.96
C ASN A 65 9.73 3.27 17.60
N GLY A 66 9.15 4.18 16.82
CA GLY A 66 8.62 5.45 17.31
C GLY A 66 7.35 5.28 18.17
N PRO A 67 6.74 6.38 18.60
CA PRO A 67 7.21 7.76 18.35
C PRO A 67 8.51 8.07 19.09
N PHE A 68 9.35 8.93 18.48
CA PHE A 68 10.63 9.35 19.06
C PHE A 68 10.48 10.70 19.75
N GLU A 69 11.14 10.87 20.90
CA GLU A 69 11.11 12.15 21.62
C GLU A 69 12.20 13.13 21.14
N HIS A 70 13.35 12.60 20.69
CA HIS A 70 14.51 13.38 20.19
C HIS A 70 15.47 12.50 19.42
N PHE A 71 16.40 13.13 18.66
CA PHE A 71 17.40 12.47 17.83
C PHE A 71 18.85 12.91 18.16
N ASP A 72 19.07 13.75 19.16
CA ASP A 72 20.34 14.39 19.48
C ASP A 72 21.48 13.41 19.81
N ASP A 73 21.15 12.22 20.32
CA ASP A 73 22.11 11.22 20.77
C ASP A 73 22.58 10.26 19.68
N LEU A 74 22.10 10.37 18.45
CA LEU A 74 22.34 9.36 17.41
C LEU A 74 23.73 9.43 16.75
N GLY A 75 24.42 10.57 16.84
CA GLY A 75 25.68 10.80 16.15
C GLY A 75 25.53 10.93 14.63
N GLU A 76 26.67 10.92 13.92
CA GLU A 76 26.73 11.27 12.49
C GLU A 76 26.83 10.06 11.55
N THR A 77 26.86 8.84 12.07
CA THR A 77 27.10 7.63 11.26
C THR A 77 26.32 6.41 11.76
N GLY A 78 26.10 5.43 10.88
CA GLY A 78 25.68 4.07 11.22
C GLY A 78 24.21 3.89 11.59
N TRP A 79 23.31 4.80 11.22
CA TRP A 79 21.88 4.66 11.47
C TRP A 79 21.00 5.14 10.30
N SER A 80 19.77 4.69 10.32
CA SER A 80 18.70 5.10 9.40
C SER A 80 17.40 5.29 10.14
N LEU A 81 16.68 6.36 9.84
CA LEU A 81 15.31 6.61 10.25
C LEU A 81 14.37 6.24 9.10
N LEU A 82 13.34 5.45 9.37
CA LEU A 82 12.31 5.05 8.42
C LEU A 82 10.95 5.50 8.94
N ALA A 83 10.14 6.08 8.06
CA ALA A 83 8.73 6.37 8.33
C ALA A 83 7.86 5.71 7.27
N GLN A 84 6.85 4.96 7.68
CA GLN A 84 5.90 4.27 6.81
C GLN A 84 4.75 5.19 6.44
N ALA A 85 4.11 4.92 5.31
CA ALA A 85 2.91 5.59 4.86
C ALA A 85 2.98 7.13 4.91
N VAL A 86 4.16 7.71 4.65
CA VAL A 86 4.36 9.17 4.68
C VAL A 86 3.42 9.90 3.71
N ASN A 87 2.98 9.22 2.65
CA ASN A 87 1.95 9.73 1.74
C ASN A 87 0.59 9.97 2.41
N HIS A 88 0.32 9.41 3.60
CA HIS A 88 -0.92 9.68 4.34
C HIS A 88 -0.87 11.01 5.10
N TRP A 89 0.33 11.44 5.48
CA TRP A 89 0.58 12.53 6.42
C TRP A 89 1.23 13.76 5.79
N HIS A 90 1.79 13.62 4.58
CA HIS A 90 2.55 14.68 3.92
C HIS A 90 2.16 14.81 2.44
N MET A 91 1.31 15.77 2.13
CA MET A 91 0.74 15.96 0.79
C MET A 91 1.79 16.10 -0.33
N PRO A 92 2.90 16.87 -0.18
CA PRO A 92 3.94 16.91 -1.21
C PRO A 92 4.57 15.54 -1.48
N ALA A 93 4.71 14.67 -0.46
CA ALA A 93 5.21 13.31 -0.64
C ALA A 93 4.18 12.40 -1.32
N ALA A 94 2.89 12.60 -1.06
CA ALA A 94 1.81 11.87 -1.72
C ALA A 94 1.82 12.07 -3.25
N GLU A 95 2.19 13.26 -3.74
CA GLU A 95 2.32 13.54 -5.17
C GLU A 95 3.36 12.65 -5.88
N LEU A 96 4.37 12.15 -5.15
CA LEU A 96 5.37 11.23 -5.70
C LEU A 96 4.80 9.86 -6.06
N VAL A 97 3.69 9.46 -5.44
CA VAL A 97 3.01 8.19 -5.71
C VAL A 97 2.16 8.25 -6.99
N ARG A 98 1.69 9.44 -7.35
CA ARG A 98 0.74 9.67 -8.46
C ARG A 98 1.16 9.06 -9.80
N PRO A 99 2.43 9.16 -10.27
CA PRO A 99 2.89 8.56 -11.53
C PRO A 99 2.81 7.03 -11.57
N PHE A 100 2.70 6.37 -10.42
CA PHE A 100 2.60 4.91 -10.31
C PHE A 100 1.16 4.38 -10.39
N ARG A 101 0.13 5.24 -10.44
CA ARG A 101 -1.29 4.85 -10.58
C ARG A 101 -1.66 4.28 -11.94
N VAL A 102 -0.69 3.95 -12.77
CA VAL A 102 -0.83 3.03 -13.91
C VAL A 102 -0.98 1.58 -13.41
N LEU A 103 -0.43 1.29 -12.25
CA LEU A 103 -0.62 0.01 -11.53
C LEU A 103 -1.93 0.04 -10.73
N PRO A 104 -2.53 -1.12 -10.44
CA PRO A 104 -3.80 -1.17 -9.73
C PRO A 104 -3.71 -0.55 -8.33
N ASP A 105 -4.56 0.42 -8.03
CA ASP A 105 -4.59 1.12 -6.73
C ASP A 105 -4.75 0.16 -5.53
N TRP A 106 -5.48 -0.94 -5.70
CA TRP A 106 -5.64 -1.93 -4.63
C TRP A 106 -4.34 -2.67 -4.25
N ARG A 107 -3.31 -2.59 -5.13
CA ARG A 107 -1.97 -3.14 -4.89
C ARG A 107 -1.04 -2.14 -4.21
N LEU A 108 -1.31 -0.84 -4.33
CA LEU A 108 -0.51 0.19 -3.68
C LEU A 108 -0.60 0.03 -2.16
N ASP A 109 0.55 -0.16 -1.52
CA ASP A 109 0.63 -0.29 -0.07
C ASP A 109 0.83 1.08 0.57
N ASP A 110 2.01 1.65 0.40
CA ASP A 110 2.37 2.95 0.96
C ASP A 110 3.57 3.59 0.23
N LEU A 111 3.92 4.78 0.67
CA LEU A 111 5.21 5.42 0.46
C LEU A 111 5.99 5.45 1.77
N MET A 112 6.98 4.58 1.90
CA MET A 112 7.96 4.65 2.99
C MET A 112 9.10 5.58 2.61
N ILE A 113 9.53 6.44 3.54
CA ILE A 113 10.71 7.30 3.36
C ILE A 113 11.78 6.90 4.37
N SER A 114 13.03 6.81 3.90
CA SER A 114 14.18 6.56 4.77
C SER A 114 15.22 7.66 4.64
N PHE A 115 15.63 8.18 5.79
CA PHE A 115 16.80 9.04 5.95
C PHE A 115 17.94 8.20 6.52
N SER A 116 19.11 8.27 5.90
CA SER A 116 20.30 7.50 6.33
C SER A 116 21.53 8.38 6.38
N VAL A 117 22.32 8.25 7.44
CA VAL A 117 23.65 8.86 7.56
C VAL A 117 24.74 7.88 7.07
N PRO A 118 26.00 8.33 6.86
CA PRO A 118 27.08 7.44 6.39
C PRO A 118 27.17 6.14 7.17
N GLY A 119 27.18 5.00 6.46
CA GLY A 119 27.16 3.65 7.04
C GLY A 119 25.75 3.19 7.50
N GLY A 120 24.74 4.01 7.32
CA GLY A 120 23.35 3.66 7.60
C GLY A 120 22.77 2.70 6.55
N GLY A 121 21.77 1.93 6.97
CA GLY A 121 21.01 0.96 6.20
C GLY A 121 20.21 0.08 7.13
N VAL A 122 19.43 -0.85 6.57
CA VAL A 122 18.63 -1.82 7.33
C VAL A 122 19.19 -3.23 7.28
N GLY A 123 20.29 -3.42 6.51
CA GLY A 123 20.95 -4.70 6.27
C GLY A 123 20.30 -5.55 5.18
N PRO A 124 20.92 -6.67 4.81
CA PRO A 124 20.47 -7.54 3.73
C PRO A 124 19.18 -8.27 4.11
N HIS A 125 18.12 -8.11 3.32
CA HIS A 125 16.81 -8.70 3.58
C HIS A 125 16.07 -9.06 2.28
N ILE A 126 14.88 -9.66 2.43
CA ILE A 126 13.99 -10.05 1.32
C ILE A 126 12.60 -9.54 1.63
N ASP A 127 12.03 -8.76 0.72
CA ASP A 127 10.64 -8.37 0.76
C ASP A 127 9.75 -9.31 -0.06
N GLN A 128 8.50 -9.47 0.38
CA GLN A 128 7.49 -10.28 -0.30
C GLN A 128 6.50 -9.42 -1.10
N TYR A 129 6.93 -8.22 -1.51
CA TYR A 129 6.14 -7.27 -2.28
C TYR A 129 7.03 -6.58 -3.33
N ASP A 130 6.38 -5.96 -4.31
CA ASP A 130 7.07 -5.16 -5.33
C ASP A 130 7.42 -3.79 -4.75
N VAL A 131 8.64 -3.30 -4.95
CA VAL A 131 9.05 -1.98 -4.48
C VAL A 131 9.79 -1.20 -5.56
N PHE A 132 9.44 0.09 -5.69
CA PHE A 132 10.18 1.09 -6.46
C PHE A 132 10.90 2.00 -5.47
N ILE A 133 12.22 1.91 -5.43
CA ILE A 133 13.07 2.72 -4.57
C ILE A 133 13.60 3.89 -5.39
N ILE A 134 13.10 5.08 -5.10
CA ILE A 134 13.51 6.33 -5.74
C ILE A 134 14.62 6.94 -4.90
N GLN A 135 15.74 7.26 -5.51
CA GLN A 135 16.81 7.99 -4.85
C GLN A 135 16.47 9.46 -4.79
N GLY A 136 16.48 10.03 -3.60
CA GLY A 136 16.41 11.47 -3.33
C GLY A 136 17.80 12.07 -3.07
N MET A 137 17.89 12.95 -2.09
CA MET A 137 19.13 13.61 -1.66
C MET A 137 20.26 12.60 -1.45
N GLY A 138 21.47 12.96 -1.85
CA GLY A 138 22.65 12.13 -1.72
C GLY A 138 22.70 10.95 -2.69
N SER A 139 23.48 9.94 -2.34
CA SER A 139 23.62 8.71 -3.12
C SER A 139 23.60 7.49 -2.21
N ARG A 140 23.07 6.37 -2.73
CA ARG A 140 23.02 5.11 -1.99
C ARG A 140 23.42 3.96 -2.89
N ARG A 141 24.32 3.12 -2.38
CA ARG A 141 24.69 1.89 -3.05
C ARG A 141 23.69 0.79 -2.76
N TRP A 142 23.20 0.19 -3.82
CA TRP A 142 22.26 -0.92 -3.74
C TRP A 142 22.86 -2.18 -4.36
N ARG A 143 22.71 -3.27 -3.61
CA ARG A 143 23.06 -4.61 -4.05
C ARG A 143 21.80 -5.44 -4.07
N VAL A 144 21.53 -6.10 -5.19
CA VAL A 144 20.40 -7.02 -5.33
C VAL A 144 20.95 -8.36 -5.79
N GLY A 145 20.63 -9.44 -5.08
CA GLY A 145 21.00 -10.80 -5.44
C GLY A 145 19.94 -11.49 -6.28
N ASP A 146 20.26 -12.67 -6.79
CA ASP A 146 19.29 -13.50 -7.51
C ASP A 146 18.30 -14.17 -6.54
N LYS A 147 17.11 -14.50 -7.04
CA LYS A 147 16.05 -15.17 -6.27
C LYS A 147 16.38 -16.65 -6.06
N LEU A 148 17.16 -16.91 -5.03
CA LEU A 148 17.60 -18.26 -4.64
C LEU A 148 17.11 -18.56 -3.21
N PRO A 149 16.95 -19.84 -2.83
CA PRO A 149 16.72 -20.21 -1.44
C PRO A 149 17.85 -19.72 -0.54
N MET A 150 17.50 -18.90 0.46
CA MET A 150 18.48 -18.33 1.39
C MET A 150 18.07 -18.60 2.84
N ARG A 151 19.05 -18.74 3.71
CA ARG A 151 18.81 -18.79 5.14
C ARG A 151 18.48 -17.38 5.64
N GLN A 152 17.39 -17.28 6.40
CA GLN A 152 17.01 -16.07 7.12
C GLN A 152 17.37 -16.19 8.60
N PHE A 153 17.77 -15.09 9.21
CA PHE A 153 18.10 -15.01 10.64
C PHE A 153 17.75 -13.63 11.18
N CYS A 154 17.52 -13.55 12.49
CA CYS A 154 17.19 -12.31 13.17
C CYS A 154 18.43 -11.79 13.93
N PRO A 155 19.17 -10.80 13.42
CA PRO A 155 20.25 -10.15 14.18
C PRO A 155 19.70 -9.28 15.31
N HIS A 156 18.45 -8.87 15.22
CA HIS A 156 17.63 -8.21 16.23
C HIS A 156 16.17 -8.70 16.09
N PRO A 157 15.36 -8.77 17.15
CA PRO A 157 13.96 -9.25 17.06
C PRO A 157 13.10 -8.54 16.02
N ALA A 158 13.38 -7.28 15.73
CA ALA A 158 12.66 -6.46 14.74
C ALA A 158 13.30 -6.49 13.33
N LEU A 159 14.39 -7.24 13.11
CA LEU A 159 15.08 -7.30 11.82
C LEU A 159 15.22 -8.75 11.36
N LEU A 160 14.82 -9.02 10.11
CA LEU A 160 14.97 -10.31 9.46
C LEU A 160 15.95 -10.18 8.31
N HIS A 161 17.17 -10.66 8.53
CA HIS A 161 18.24 -10.62 7.54
C HIS A 161 18.37 -11.95 6.78
N VAL A 162 19.11 -11.89 5.66
CA VAL A 162 19.54 -13.05 4.89
C VAL A 162 21.06 -13.19 4.94
N ASP A 163 21.55 -14.40 4.67
CA ASP A 163 22.99 -14.63 4.48
C ASP A 163 23.54 -13.75 3.34
N PRO A 164 24.84 -13.42 3.33
CA PRO A 164 25.48 -12.71 2.24
C PRO A 164 25.23 -13.37 0.88
N PHE A 165 25.04 -12.55 -0.15
CA PHE A 165 24.73 -13.00 -1.50
C PHE A 165 25.64 -12.35 -2.55
N GLU A 166 25.82 -13.02 -3.68
CA GLU A 166 26.46 -12.45 -4.87
C GLU A 166 25.45 -11.54 -5.60
N PRO A 167 25.78 -10.27 -5.83
CA PRO A 167 24.86 -9.36 -6.46
C PRO A 167 24.78 -9.56 -7.98
N ILE A 168 23.55 -9.51 -8.52
CA ILE A 168 23.27 -9.35 -9.95
C ILE A 168 23.14 -7.87 -10.33
N ILE A 169 22.84 -7.00 -9.35
CA ILE A 169 22.93 -5.54 -9.44
C ILE A 169 23.78 -5.08 -8.28
N ASP A 170 24.78 -4.22 -8.56
CA ASP A 170 25.63 -3.57 -7.57
C ASP A 170 25.99 -2.17 -8.07
N GLU A 171 25.11 -1.18 -7.76
CA GLU A 171 25.17 0.16 -8.32
C GLU A 171 24.88 1.25 -7.29
N ASP A 172 25.51 2.41 -7.50
CA ASP A 172 25.16 3.64 -6.82
C ASP A 172 24.01 4.35 -7.55
N LEU A 173 22.96 4.69 -6.82
CA LEU A 173 21.85 5.48 -7.31
C LEU A 173 22.09 6.96 -7.00
N ALA A 174 21.77 7.81 -7.97
CA ALA A 174 21.76 9.26 -7.87
C ALA A 174 20.33 9.80 -7.82
N PRO A 175 20.10 11.06 -7.37
CA PRO A 175 18.77 11.65 -7.31
C PRO A 175 17.97 11.51 -8.61
N GLY A 176 16.76 10.96 -8.51
CA GLY A 176 15.87 10.66 -9.64
C GLY A 176 16.07 9.30 -10.30
N ASP A 177 17.08 8.51 -9.90
CA ASP A 177 17.18 7.11 -10.29
C ASP A 177 16.14 6.29 -9.53
N ILE A 178 15.67 5.19 -10.13
CA ILE A 178 14.80 4.19 -9.48
C ILE A 178 15.45 2.82 -9.54
N LEU A 179 15.42 2.10 -8.43
CA LEU A 179 15.63 0.67 -8.38
C LEU A 179 14.28 -0.01 -8.16
N TYR A 180 13.87 -0.85 -9.10
CA TYR A 180 12.72 -1.74 -8.92
C TYR A 180 13.19 -3.12 -8.48
N ILE A 181 12.57 -3.64 -7.41
CA ILE A 181 12.83 -4.97 -6.89
C ILE A 181 11.51 -5.75 -6.78
N PRO A 182 11.37 -6.88 -7.52
CA PRO A 182 10.23 -7.78 -7.36
C PRO A 182 10.29 -8.56 -6.04
N PRO A 183 9.17 -9.16 -5.59
CA PRO A 183 9.14 -9.97 -4.38
C PRO A 183 10.10 -11.17 -4.44
N GLY A 184 10.79 -11.38 -3.32
CA GLY A 184 11.66 -12.54 -3.12
C GLY A 184 13.12 -12.37 -3.56
N PHE A 185 13.53 -11.20 -4.04
CA PHE A 185 14.94 -10.91 -4.34
C PHE A 185 15.63 -10.33 -3.11
N PRO A 186 16.77 -10.92 -2.67
CA PRO A 186 17.54 -10.37 -1.57
C PRO A 186 18.19 -9.05 -1.99
N HIS A 187 18.18 -8.08 -1.09
CA HIS A 187 18.78 -6.78 -1.37
C HIS A 187 19.36 -6.14 -0.11
N ASP A 188 20.30 -5.23 -0.33
CA ASP A 188 20.99 -4.50 0.72
C ASP A 188 21.35 -3.10 0.21
N GLY A 189 20.91 -2.08 0.95
CA GLY A 189 21.17 -0.69 0.64
C GLY A 189 21.96 -0.02 1.76
N PHE A 190 23.09 0.57 1.42
CA PHE A 190 23.91 1.32 2.37
C PHE A 190 24.41 2.62 1.74
N THR A 191 24.69 3.63 2.55
CA THR A 191 25.13 4.92 2.06
C THR A 191 26.50 5.31 2.60
N HIS A 192 27.25 6.05 1.78
CA HIS A 192 28.54 6.64 2.16
C HIS A 192 28.42 8.11 2.59
N GLU A 193 27.29 8.71 2.31
CA GLU A 193 26.92 10.09 2.65
C GLU A 193 25.49 10.14 3.17
N THR A 194 25.04 11.29 3.63
CA THR A 194 23.64 11.46 4.04
C THR A 194 22.71 11.34 2.84
N ALA A 195 21.66 10.53 2.93
CA ALA A 195 20.78 10.23 1.82
C ALA A 195 19.32 10.08 2.23
N LEU A 196 18.41 10.48 1.33
CA LEU A 196 16.97 10.22 1.38
C LEU A 196 16.60 9.21 0.29
N ASN A 197 15.73 8.25 0.63
CA ASN A 197 15.14 7.32 -0.31
C ASN A 197 13.63 7.21 -0.09
N TYR A 198 12.91 7.01 -1.19
CA TYR A 198 11.46 6.93 -1.26
C TYR A 198 11.08 5.56 -1.82
N SER A 199 10.42 4.74 -1.03
CA SER A 199 10.03 3.38 -1.42
C SER A 199 8.52 3.32 -1.64
N VAL A 200 8.08 3.20 -2.90
CA VAL A 200 6.68 2.99 -3.26
C VAL A 200 6.43 1.49 -3.31
N GLY A 201 5.65 0.99 -2.35
CA GLY A 201 5.36 -0.43 -2.17
C GLY A 201 4.08 -0.88 -2.88
N PHE A 202 4.12 -2.05 -3.53
CA PHE A 202 2.95 -2.69 -4.13
C PHE A 202 2.81 -4.11 -3.62
N ARG A 203 1.78 -4.35 -2.82
CA ARG A 203 1.55 -5.63 -2.18
C ARG A 203 0.35 -6.37 -2.75
N GLY A 204 0.45 -7.70 -2.85
CA GLY A 204 -0.68 -8.59 -3.05
C GLY A 204 -0.88 -9.47 -1.84
N PRO A 205 -2.11 -9.90 -1.53
CA PRO A 205 -2.36 -10.82 -0.44
C PRO A 205 -1.76 -12.19 -0.75
N ASN A 206 -1.32 -12.91 0.27
CA ASN A 206 -1.00 -14.32 0.16
C ASN A 206 -2.22 -15.19 0.49
N GLY A 207 -2.14 -16.49 0.19
CA GLY A 207 -3.27 -17.40 0.40
C GLY A 207 -3.72 -17.53 1.88
N ARG A 208 -2.83 -17.28 2.86
CA ARG A 208 -3.19 -17.31 4.28
C ARG A 208 -4.02 -16.09 4.65
N ASP A 209 -3.62 -14.91 4.16
CA ASP A 209 -4.34 -13.66 4.37
C ASP A 209 -5.77 -13.78 3.82
N LEU A 210 -5.90 -14.32 2.59
CA LEU A 210 -7.19 -14.52 1.94
C LEU A 210 -8.08 -15.50 2.71
N ILE A 211 -7.55 -16.65 3.12
CA ILE A 211 -8.34 -17.65 3.87
C ILE A 211 -8.77 -17.11 5.23
N SER A 212 -7.86 -16.44 5.97
CA SER A 212 -8.16 -15.88 7.28
C SER A 212 -9.25 -14.83 7.18
N SER A 213 -9.06 -13.84 6.30
CA SER A 213 -10.04 -12.77 6.12
C SER A 213 -11.40 -13.27 5.61
N PHE A 214 -11.41 -14.25 4.68
CA PHE A 214 -12.66 -14.84 4.22
C PHE A 214 -13.37 -15.62 5.32
N ALA A 215 -12.63 -16.33 6.18
CA ALA A 215 -13.22 -17.05 7.30
C ALA A 215 -13.91 -16.10 8.30
N ASP A 216 -13.26 -14.97 8.63
CA ASP A 216 -13.85 -13.95 9.48
C ASP A 216 -15.14 -13.39 8.85
N TYR A 217 -15.09 -13.01 7.57
CA TYR A 217 -16.25 -12.55 6.82
C TYR A 217 -17.40 -13.58 6.80
N ALA A 218 -17.08 -14.85 6.59
CA ALA A 218 -18.07 -15.91 6.54
C ALA A 218 -18.77 -16.11 7.90
N LEU A 219 -18.04 -15.98 9.00
CA LEU A 219 -18.59 -16.04 10.36
C LEU A 219 -19.49 -14.84 10.69
N GLU A 220 -19.04 -13.63 10.34
CA GLU A 220 -19.79 -12.39 10.56
C GLU A 220 -21.11 -12.34 9.76
N ASN A 221 -21.13 -12.96 8.58
CA ASN A 221 -22.30 -12.95 7.68
C ASN A 221 -23.08 -14.26 7.71
N ASP A 222 -22.84 -15.15 8.69
CA ASP A 222 -23.53 -16.44 8.88
C ASP A 222 -23.53 -17.31 7.61
N LEU A 223 -22.39 -17.33 6.88
CA LEU A 223 -22.26 -18.15 5.68
C LEU A 223 -21.91 -19.59 6.04
N GLY A 224 -22.35 -20.54 5.22
CA GLY A 224 -21.95 -21.95 5.32
C GLY A 224 -22.63 -22.71 6.46
N GLY A 225 -23.81 -22.26 6.94
CA GLY A 225 -24.58 -22.96 7.97
C GLY A 225 -25.15 -24.33 7.57
N GLU A 226 -24.99 -24.74 6.31
CA GLU A 226 -25.45 -26.05 5.84
C GLU A 226 -24.59 -27.20 6.37
N HIS A 227 -25.23 -28.22 6.90
CA HIS A 227 -24.52 -29.41 7.36
C HIS A 227 -24.18 -30.34 6.20
N TYR A 228 -23.09 -31.11 6.37
CA TYR A 228 -22.78 -32.22 5.49
C TYR A 228 -23.95 -33.22 5.43
N SER A 229 -24.27 -33.70 4.24
CA SER A 229 -25.36 -34.64 4.00
C SER A 229 -24.92 -35.74 3.04
N ASP A 230 -25.24 -36.97 3.37
CA ASP A 230 -24.92 -38.18 2.61
C ASP A 230 -26.10 -39.17 2.57
N PRO A 231 -27.27 -38.78 2.03
CA PRO A 231 -28.49 -39.61 2.03
C PRO A 231 -28.33 -40.98 1.34
N ASP A 232 -27.32 -41.10 0.48
CA ASP A 232 -26.99 -42.31 -0.27
C ASP A 232 -25.94 -43.19 0.41
N LEU A 233 -25.67 -42.95 1.71
CA LEU A 233 -24.69 -43.71 2.48
C LEU A 233 -25.05 -45.19 2.52
N THR A 234 -24.09 -46.06 2.23
CA THR A 234 -24.23 -47.49 2.32
C THR A 234 -23.43 -48.07 3.50
N CYS A 235 -23.79 -49.29 3.93
CA CYS A 235 -23.06 -49.98 4.99
C CYS A 235 -21.59 -50.19 4.60
N ARG A 236 -20.69 -50.01 5.59
CA ARG A 236 -19.24 -50.10 5.39
C ARG A 236 -18.66 -51.30 6.13
N GLU A 237 -17.69 -51.92 5.48
CA GLU A 237 -16.86 -52.96 6.08
C GLU A 237 -15.81 -52.33 7.04
N HIS A 238 -15.33 -51.13 6.72
CA HIS A 238 -14.33 -50.39 7.49
C HIS A 238 -14.86 -49.04 7.94
N PRO A 239 -15.57 -48.91 9.07
CA PRO A 239 -16.22 -47.64 9.49
C PRO A 239 -15.24 -46.52 9.85
N GLY A 240 -13.99 -46.86 10.18
CA GLY A 240 -12.95 -45.87 10.46
C GLY A 240 -12.28 -45.27 9.22
N ARG A 241 -12.70 -45.67 8.01
CA ARG A 241 -12.14 -45.14 6.77
C ARG A 241 -12.98 -43.99 6.23
N VAL A 242 -12.34 -42.85 5.93
CA VAL A 242 -12.95 -41.76 5.18
C VAL A 242 -12.69 -41.99 3.70
N GLU A 243 -13.74 -42.10 2.91
CA GLU A 243 -13.64 -42.39 1.49
C GLU A 243 -13.40 -41.11 0.65
N GLN A 244 -12.89 -41.31 -0.56
CA GLN A 244 -12.55 -40.18 -1.45
C GLN A 244 -13.77 -39.29 -1.76
N TYR A 245 -14.94 -39.89 -1.96
CA TYR A 245 -16.15 -39.11 -2.26
C TYR A 245 -16.60 -38.21 -1.09
N GLU A 246 -16.32 -38.62 0.16
CA GLU A 246 -16.61 -37.78 1.34
C GLU A 246 -15.67 -36.58 1.39
N LEU A 247 -14.37 -36.79 1.12
CA LEU A 247 -13.41 -35.70 0.99
C LEU A 247 -13.80 -34.72 -0.13
N ASP A 248 -14.27 -35.26 -1.26
CA ASP A 248 -14.70 -34.43 -2.39
C ASP A 248 -15.96 -33.63 -2.07
N ARG A 249 -16.93 -34.20 -1.33
CA ARG A 249 -18.11 -33.45 -0.83
C ARG A 249 -17.73 -32.34 0.11
N ILE A 250 -16.87 -32.57 1.09
CA ILE A 250 -16.37 -31.54 2.01
C ILE A 250 -15.66 -30.43 1.22
N ARG A 251 -14.81 -30.80 0.26
CA ARG A 251 -14.14 -29.83 -0.61
C ARG A 251 -15.14 -28.98 -1.40
N GLN A 252 -16.20 -29.61 -1.94
CA GLN A 252 -17.25 -28.89 -2.67
C GLN A 252 -18.05 -27.95 -1.76
N MET A 253 -18.32 -28.31 -0.52
CA MET A 253 -18.96 -27.42 0.45
C MET A 253 -18.11 -26.15 0.67
N MET A 254 -16.81 -26.30 0.87
CA MET A 254 -15.89 -25.15 1.02
C MET A 254 -15.84 -24.29 -0.25
N ILE A 255 -15.74 -24.93 -1.43
CA ILE A 255 -15.73 -24.21 -2.72
C ILE A 255 -17.04 -23.46 -2.93
N ALA A 256 -18.18 -24.04 -2.55
CA ALA A 256 -19.48 -23.40 -2.71
C ALA A 256 -19.62 -22.11 -1.89
N MET A 257 -18.99 -22.03 -0.73
CA MET A 257 -18.97 -20.79 0.07
C MET A 257 -18.24 -19.66 -0.67
N ILE A 258 -17.04 -19.96 -1.20
CA ILE A 258 -16.21 -18.98 -1.96
C ILE A 258 -16.83 -18.70 -3.33
N GLY A 259 -17.57 -19.66 -3.88
CA GLY A 259 -18.11 -19.61 -5.24
C GLY A 259 -19.35 -18.72 -5.44
N LYS A 260 -19.88 -18.09 -4.40
CA LYS A 260 -20.98 -17.11 -4.51
C LYS A 260 -20.45 -15.76 -4.95
N PRO A 261 -20.70 -15.30 -6.19
CA PRO A 261 -20.05 -14.10 -6.73
C PRO A 261 -20.34 -12.83 -5.92
N GLU A 262 -21.55 -12.67 -5.39
CA GLU A 262 -21.96 -11.49 -4.62
C GLU A 262 -21.22 -11.42 -3.29
N ASP A 263 -21.23 -12.51 -2.51
CA ASP A 263 -20.53 -12.58 -1.23
C ASP A 263 -19.03 -12.42 -1.42
N PHE A 264 -18.47 -13.05 -2.46
CA PHE A 264 -17.05 -12.91 -2.80
C PHE A 264 -16.67 -11.49 -3.17
N THR A 265 -17.49 -10.79 -3.96
CA THR A 265 -17.26 -9.40 -4.36
C THR A 265 -17.31 -8.46 -3.15
N LYS A 266 -18.29 -8.63 -2.27
CA LYS A 266 -18.40 -7.84 -1.04
C LYS A 266 -17.20 -8.04 -0.13
N TRP A 267 -16.88 -9.30 0.18
CA TRP A 267 -15.72 -9.62 0.99
C TRP A 267 -14.44 -9.05 0.39
N PHE A 268 -14.16 -9.35 -0.89
CA PHE A 268 -12.92 -8.94 -1.52
C PHE A 268 -12.83 -7.41 -1.63
N GLY A 269 -13.93 -6.74 -1.95
CA GLY A 269 -13.98 -5.28 -2.02
C GLY A 269 -13.66 -4.63 -0.66
N SER A 270 -14.27 -5.09 0.42
CA SER A 270 -13.97 -4.63 1.77
C SER A 270 -12.51 -4.93 2.15
N PHE A 271 -12.03 -6.14 1.88
CA PHE A 271 -10.66 -6.57 2.19
C PHE A 271 -9.59 -5.70 1.50
N VAL A 272 -9.74 -5.42 0.19
CA VAL A 272 -8.71 -4.67 -0.55
C VAL A 272 -8.84 -3.15 -0.40
N SER A 273 -10.00 -2.64 0.00
CA SER A 273 -10.20 -1.21 0.27
C SER A 273 -9.83 -0.81 1.70
N THR A 274 -9.63 -1.76 2.60
CA THR A 274 -9.12 -1.52 3.95
C THR A 274 -7.67 -1.02 3.88
N PRO A 275 -7.36 0.18 4.37
CA PRO A 275 -5.98 0.65 4.47
C PRO A 275 -5.21 -0.17 5.51
N ARG A 276 -3.91 -0.32 5.32
CA ARG A 276 -3.03 -1.05 6.25
C ARG A 276 -2.42 -0.13 7.31
N HIS A 277 -2.30 1.12 6.98
CA HIS A 277 -1.78 2.18 7.85
C HIS A 277 -2.91 3.13 8.20
N GLU A 278 -2.77 3.84 9.30
CA GLU A 278 -3.74 4.83 9.70
C GLU A 278 -3.89 5.94 8.65
N LEU A 279 -5.09 6.50 8.57
CA LEU A 279 -5.43 7.62 7.71
C LEU A 279 -5.67 8.85 8.60
N ASP A 280 -5.25 10.00 8.13
CA ASP A 280 -5.52 11.30 8.76
C ASP A 280 -6.97 11.75 8.47
N ILE A 281 -7.94 10.99 8.95
CA ILE A 281 -9.36 11.28 8.70
C ILE A 281 -9.82 12.36 9.68
N ALA A 282 -10.09 13.55 9.15
CA ALA A 282 -10.69 14.65 9.90
C ALA A 282 -12.07 14.98 9.34
N ALA A 283 -13.12 14.75 10.14
CA ALA A 283 -14.48 15.14 9.77
C ALA A 283 -14.59 16.66 9.62
N ALA A 284 -15.40 17.11 8.66
CA ALA A 284 -15.61 18.54 8.44
C ALA A 284 -16.32 19.18 9.64
N GLU A 285 -15.75 20.27 10.20
CA GLU A 285 -16.33 21.06 11.29
C GLU A 285 -16.32 22.55 10.96
N PRO A 286 -17.49 23.20 10.75
CA PRO A 286 -18.84 22.59 10.73
C PRO A 286 -19.07 21.71 9.49
N PRO A 287 -20.00 20.75 9.53
CA PRO A 287 -20.33 19.94 8.36
C PRO A 287 -20.93 20.80 7.25
N TYR A 288 -20.57 20.51 6.01
CA TYR A 288 -21.12 21.16 4.82
C TYR A 288 -22.58 20.77 4.59
N ALA A 289 -23.37 21.72 4.07
CA ALA A 289 -24.65 21.43 3.48
C ALA A 289 -24.50 21.06 1.98
N PRO A 290 -25.39 20.25 1.40
CA PRO A 290 -25.31 19.87 -0.03
C PRO A 290 -25.26 21.06 -0.99
N GLU A 291 -25.98 22.15 -0.67
CA GLU A 291 -25.99 23.37 -1.46
C GLU A 291 -24.62 24.08 -1.45
N GLU A 292 -23.92 24.06 -0.33
CA GLU A 292 -22.58 24.67 -0.21
C GLU A 292 -21.55 23.91 -1.04
N VAL A 293 -21.60 22.57 -1.02
CA VAL A 293 -20.73 21.72 -1.85
C VAL A 293 -21.01 21.94 -3.34
N LEU A 294 -22.28 22.01 -3.72
CA LEU A 294 -22.66 22.24 -5.12
C LEU A 294 -22.21 23.62 -5.61
N ASP A 295 -22.43 24.67 -4.80
CA ASP A 295 -22.04 26.05 -5.14
C ASP A 295 -20.52 26.17 -5.28
N ALA A 296 -19.73 25.55 -4.38
CA ALA A 296 -18.27 25.54 -4.42
C ALA A 296 -17.75 24.87 -5.71
N LEU A 297 -18.25 23.67 -6.04
CA LEU A 297 -17.85 22.93 -7.25
C LEU A 297 -18.27 23.66 -8.53
N GLN A 298 -19.47 24.29 -8.56
CA GLN A 298 -19.92 25.11 -9.69
C GLN A 298 -19.14 26.43 -9.78
N GLY A 299 -18.65 26.93 -8.65
CA GLY A 299 -17.75 28.09 -8.54
C GLY A 299 -16.33 27.80 -9.06
N GLY A 300 -15.99 26.55 -9.32
CA GLY A 300 -14.71 26.10 -9.87
C GLY A 300 -13.73 25.61 -8.81
N GLU A 301 -14.17 25.42 -7.57
CA GLU A 301 -13.37 24.74 -6.54
C GLU A 301 -13.22 23.26 -6.86
N THR A 302 -12.16 22.64 -6.35
CA THR A 302 -11.85 21.22 -6.51
C THR A 302 -11.75 20.53 -5.16
N LEU A 303 -12.16 19.27 -5.14
CA LEU A 303 -12.03 18.37 -4.00
C LEU A 303 -10.79 17.52 -4.18
N SER A 304 -9.97 17.45 -3.15
CA SER A 304 -8.88 16.49 -3.04
C SER A 304 -9.30 15.27 -2.23
N ARG A 305 -8.95 14.07 -2.72
CA ARG A 305 -9.18 12.83 -2.00
C ARG A 305 -8.15 12.68 -0.89
N LEU A 306 -8.58 12.28 0.30
CA LEU A 306 -7.70 11.96 1.41
C LEU A 306 -6.61 10.97 0.96
N SER A 307 -5.36 11.33 1.21
CA SER A 307 -4.22 10.51 0.80
C SER A 307 -4.21 9.18 1.56
N GLY A 308 -3.89 8.09 0.84
CA GLY A 308 -3.98 6.74 1.38
C GLY A 308 -5.40 6.13 1.36
N LEU A 309 -6.45 6.92 1.17
CA LEU A 309 -7.82 6.42 1.07
C LEU A 309 -7.99 5.55 -0.18
N ARG A 310 -8.44 4.32 0.00
CA ARG A 310 -8.72 3.39 -1.09
C ARG A 310 -10.18 3.47 -1.50
N VAL A 311 -10.38 3.89 -2.75
CA VAL A 311 -11.70 4.00 -3.40
C VAL A 311 -11.67 3.12 -4.62
N LEU A 312 -12.41 2.02 -4.61
CA LEU A 312 -12.27 0.93 -5.57
C LEU A 312 -13.61 0.56 -6.20
N ASN A 313 -13.58 0.29 -7.49
CA ASN A 313 -14.66 -0.37 -8.22
C ASN A 313 -14.30 -1.85 -8.39
N VAL A 314 -15.02 -2.74 -7.72
CA VAL A 314 -14.84 -4.19 -7.79
C VAL A 314 -16.03 -4.79 -8.54
N ASN A 315 -15.86 -5.00 -9.83
CA ASN A 315 -16.89 -5.57 -10.72
C ASN A 315 -18.25 -4.84 -10.68
N GLY A 316 -18.21 -3.51 -10.61
CA GLY A 316 -19.40 -2.65 -10.57
C GLY A 316 -19.94 -2.35 -9.17
N SER A 317 -19.38 -2.93 -8.13
CA SER A 317 -19.60 -2.55 -6.74
C SER A 317 -18.50 -1.61 -6.26
N PHE A 318 -18.87 -0.55 -5.55
CA PHE A 318 -17.92 0.46 -5.11
C PHE A 318 -17.61 0.29 -3.62
N PHE A 319 -16.35 0.51 -3.26
CA PHE A 319 -15.88 0.34 -1.88
C PHE A 319 -14.98 1.51 -1.49
N ILE A 320 -15.18 2.02 -0.29
CA ILE A 320 -14.38 3.08 0.33
C ILE A 320 -14.05 2.66 1.75
N ASN A 321 -12.76 2.65 2.11
CA ASN A 321 -12.30 2.40 3.47
C ASN A 321 -12.98 1.18 4.14
N SER A 322 -12.96 0.03 3.48
CA SER A 322 -13.63 -1.24 3.85
C SER A 322 -15.14 -1.32 3.64
N GLU A 323 -15.83 -0.22 3.45
CA GLU A 323 -17.29 -0.18 3.34
C GLU A 323 -17.75 -0.17 1.89
N GLN A 324 -18.84 -0.87 1.60
CA GLN A 324 -19.49 -0.82 0.30
C GLN A 324 -20.29 0.47 0.19
N LEU A 325 -20.02 1.27 -0.84
CA LEU A 325 -20.77 2.46 -1.17
C LEU A 325 -22.01 2.08 -1.98
N GLU A 326 -23.20 2.32 -1.43
CA GLU A 326 -24.45 2.23 -2.17
C GLU A 326 -24.70 3.56 -2.90
N THR A 327 -24.17 3.66 -4.10
CA THR A 327 -24.25 4.90 -4.87
C THR A 327 -25.54 5.01 -5.70
N VAL A 328 -26.04 6.22 -5.83
CA VAL A 328 -27.16 6.56 -6.70
C VAL A 328 -26.74 6.86 -8.13
N ASP A 329 -25.44 7.05 -8.38
CA ASP A 329 -24.87 7.31 -9.70
C ASP A 329 -23.54 6.54 -9.91
N ALA A 330 -23.63 5.40 -10.59
CA ALA A 330 -22.47 4.54 -10.83
C ALA A 330 -21.37 5.19 -11.69
N LYS A 331 -21.69 6.17 -12.55
CA LYS A 331 -20.67 6.89 -13.34
C LYS A 331 -19.90 7.86 -12.48
N ALA A 332 -20.60 8.58 -11.60
CA ALA A 332 -19.96 9.47 -10.65
C ALA A 332 -19.12 8.69 -9.63
N ALA A 333 -19.62 7.55 -9.12
CA ALA A 333 -18.84 6.67 -8.26
C ALA A 333 -17.58 6.12 -8.96
N ASP A 334 -17.64 5.84 -10.27
CA ASP A 334 -16.45 5.47 -11.03
C ASP A 334 -15.45 6.65 -11.13
N ALA A 335 -15.93 7.89 -11.22
CA ALA A 335 -15.05 9.07 -11.14
C ALA A 335 -14.36 9.19 -9.78
N LEU A 336 -15.08 8.89 -8.67
CA LEU A 336 -14.47 8.83 -7.32
C LEU A 336 -13.33 7.81 -7.24
N CYS A 337 -13.42 6.67 -7.94
CA CYS A 337 -12.34 5.68 -8.00
C CYS A 337 -11.16 6.18 -8.83
N ARG A 338 -11.44 6.82 -9.95
CA ARG A 338 -10.45 7.16 -10.97
C ARG A 338 -9.60 8.37 -10.59
N TYR A 339 -10.21 9.41 -10.05
CA TYR A 339 -9.56 10.69 -9.83
C TYR A 339 -9.24 10.90 -8.34
N THR A 340 -8.12 11.53 -8.07
CA THR A 340 -7.75 12.01 -6.74
C THR A 340 -8.15 13.46 -6.53
N GLU A 341 -8.39 14.20 -7.60
CA GLU A 341 -8.94 15.55 -7.61
C GLU A 341 -10.24 15.54 -8.40
N LEU A 342 -11.29 16.13 -7.86
CA LEU A 342 -12.63 16.14 -8.43
C LEU A 342 -13.12 17.57 -8.51
N GLY A 343 -13.49 17.97 -9.69
CA GLY A 343 -14.16 19.23 -9.96
C GLY A 343 -15.39 19.01 -10.82
N GLN A 344 -15.96 20.10 -11.31
CA GLN A 344 -17.12 20.06 -12.21
C GLN A 344 -16.84 19.24 -13.49
N ALA A 345 -15.58 19.20 -13.96
CA ALA A 345 -15.20 18.48 -15.18
C ALA A 345 -15.29 16.95 -15.00
N GLU A 346 -14.85 16.44 -13.85
CA GLU A 346 -14.81 15.01 -13.54
C GLU A 346 -16.20 14.48 -13.15
N LEU A 347 -16.97 15.26 -12.41
CA LEU A 347 -18.31 14.88 -11.91
C LEU A 347 -19.43 15.13 -12.93
N GLY A 348 -19.27 16.12 -13.80
CA GLY A 348 -20.18 16.38 -14.92
C GLY A 348 -21.65 16.50 -14.54
N ASP A 349 -22.50 15.77 -15.26
CA ASP A 349 -23.95 15.78 -15.07
C ASP A 349 -24.41 15.20 -13.72
N ALA A 350 -23.56 14.48 -13.00
CA ALA A 350 -23.90 13.94 -11.68
C ALA A 350 -24.22 15.04 -10.66
N LEU A 351 -23.62 16.23 -10.81
CA LEU A 351 -23.93 17.40 -9.98
C LEU A 351 -25.36 17.94 -10.18
N ASN A 352 -26.07 17.51 -11.22
CA ASN A 352 -27.48 17.83 -11.41
C ASN A 352 -28.42 16.85 -10.66
N ASN A 353 -27.87 15.79 -10.06
CA ASN A 353 -28.61 14.82 -9.27
C ASN A 353 -28.50 15.16 -7.77
N PRO A 354 -29.57 15.69 -7.13
CA PRO A 354 -29.49 16.08 -5.72
C PRO A 354 -29.11 14.92 -4.77
N ALA A 355 -29.54 13.69 -5.09
CA ALA A 355 -29.20 12.54 -4.27
C ALA A 355 -27.71 12.20 -4.34
N PHE A 356 -27.04 12.39 -5.48
CA PHE A 356 -25.60 12.23 -5.58
C PHE A 356 -24.85 13.35 -4.86
N VAL A 357 -25.34 14.60 -4.93
CA VAL A 357 -24.75 15.71 -4.19
C VAL A 357 -24.82 15.47 -2.69
N GLU A 358 -25.94 14.93 -2.19
CA GLU A 358 -26.08 14.52 -0.78
C GLU A 358 -25.11 13.40 -0.42
N GLU A 359 -24.96 12.35 -1.27
CA GLU A 359 -23.99 11.27 -1.11
C GLU A 359 -22.55 11.83 -1.03
N LEU A 360 -22.16 12.67 -2.00
CA LEU A 360 -20.84 13.30 -2.04
C LEU A 360 -20.58 14.18 -0.81
N THR A 361 -21.58 14.96 -0.39
CA THR A 361 -21.51 15.79 0.83
C THR A 361 -21.27 14.92 2.07
N GLY A 362 -21.92 13.77 2.15
CA GLY A 362 -21.69 12.80 3.21
C GLY A 362 -20.25 12.32 3.27
N LEU A 363 -19.64 12.03 2.11
CA LEU A 363 -18.23 11.61 2.02
C LEU A 363 -17.26 12.74 2.39
N ILE A 364 -17.57 13.98 2.03
CA ILE A 364 -16.79 15.17 2.42
C ILE A 364 -16.88 15.36 3.94
N ASN A 365 -18.07 15.30 4.52
CA ASN A 365 -18.28 15.46 5.95
C ASN A 365 -17.61 14.36 6.79
N GLN A 366 -17.39 13.18 6.21
CA GLN A 366 -16.61 12.11 6.82
C GLN A 366 -15.09 12.35 6.71
N GLY A 367 -14.63 13.36 5.96
CA GLY A 367 -13.21 13.65 5.74
C GLY A 367 -12.55 12.80 4.67
N TYR A 368 -13.32 12.17 3.78
CA TYR A 368 -12.76 11.36 2.68
C TYR A 368 -12.36 12.19 1.46
N TRP A 369 -13.03 13.32 1.27
CA TRP A 369 -12.65 14.39 0.36
C TRP A 369 -12.74 15.73 1.07
N TYR A 370 -11.93 16.68 0.65
CA TYR A 370 -11.91 18.03 1.22
C TYR A 370 -11.63 19.06 0.11
N PHE A 371 -12.10 20.28 0.30
CA PHE A 371 -11.71 21.40 -0.55
C PHE A 371 -10.32 21.87 -0.17
N ASP A 372 -9.47 22.14 -1.18
CA ASP A 372 -8.15 22.71 -0.95
C ASP A 372 -8.29 24.16 -0.46
N GLU A 373 -7.52 24.54 0.57
CA GLU A 373 -7.50 25.91 1.12
C GLU A 373 -6.81 26.90 0.18
#